data_665c12b5ee5450772bae1093d9b43d1f
#
_entry.id   665c12b5ee5450772bae1093d9b43d1f
#
_cell.length_a   1.000
_cell.length_b   1.000
_cell.length_c   1.000
_cell.angle_alpha   90.00
_cell.angle_beta   90.00
_cell.angle_gamma   90.00
#
_symmetry.space_group_name_H-M   'P 1'
#
loop_
_entity.id
_entity.type
_entity.pdbx_description
1 polymer ?
#
loop_
_entity_poly.entity_id
_entity_poly.type
_entity_poly.pdbx_seq_one_letter_code
_entity_poly.pdbx_strand_id
1 'polypeptide(L)'
;MKVIIDEQVHQAILEFYAISMRLHPTLDEETVLAKVERLIGAMYDLGKHPFIYADARLKKSWMAAEYKETIVEDFHIAYRVETDEDGEQYVAIYDAVHSKLYY
;
A
#
# COMPACT_ATOMS: atom_id res chain seq x y z
N MET A 1 -11.11 12.23 -4.14
CA MET A 1 -11.70 11.15 -3.34
C MET A 1 -10.86 10.94 -2.10
N LYS A 2 -11.48 10.80 -0.95
CA LYS A 2 -10.81 10.56 0.33
C LYS A 2 -10.08 9.22 0.31
N VAL A 3 -8.94 9.13 0.99
CA VAL A 3 -8.16 7.89 1.13
C VAL A 3 -8.06 7.53 2.60
N ILE A 4 -8.40 6.30 2.94
CA ILE A 4 -8.26 5.76 4.28
C ILE A 4 -7.29 4.59 4.21
N ILE A 5 -6.19 4.67 4.96
CA ILE A 5 -5.17 3.64 5.02
C ILE A 5 -5.37 2.82 6.29
N ASP A 6 -5.56 1.51 6.15
CA ASP A 6 -5.71 0.62 7.29
C ASP A 6 -4.45 0.64 8.15
N GLU A 7 -4.61 0.59 9.47
CA GLU A 7 -3.49 0.61 10.41
C GLU A 7 -2.49 -0.51 10.15
N GLN A 8 -2.95 -1.69 9.77
CA GLN A 8 -2.04 -2.81 9.47
C GLN A 8 -1.11 -2.52 8.28
N VAL A 9 -1.51 -1.63 7.37
CA VAL A 9 -0.67 -1.23 6.23
C VAL A 9 0.53 -0.43 6.74
N HIS A 10 0.29 0.53 7.62
CA HIS A 10 1.37 1.30 8.26
C HIS A 10 2.32 0.38 9.01
N GLN A 11 1.78 -0.54 9.79
CA GLN A 11 2.59 -1.48 10.57
C GLN A 11 3.43 -2.38 9.67
N ALA A 12 2.87 -2.90 8.59
CA ALA A 12 3.58 -3.76 7.65
C ALA A 12 4.77 -3.04 7.01
N ILE A 13 4.57 -1.79 6.60
CA ILE A 13 5.62 -0.98 5.99
C ILE A 13 6.74 -0.69 6.99
N LEU A 14 6.39 -0.22 8.18
CA LEU A 14 7.37 0.12 9.21
C LEU A 14 8.15 -1.11 9.68
N GLU A 15 7.47 -2.25 9.85
CA GLU A 15 8.11 -3.50 10.24
C GLU A 15 9.09 -3.99 9.18
N PHE A 16 8.71 -3.92 7.91
CA PHE A 16 9.60 -4.31 6.82
C PHE A 16 10.89 -3.49 6.85
N TYR A 17 10.79 -2.18 6.99
CA TYR A 17 11.98 -1.33 6.99
C TYR A 17 12.79 -1.46 8.28
N ALA A 18 12.15 -1.69 9.43
CA ALA A 18 12.87 -1.94 10.69
C ALA A 18 13.73 -3.20 10.58
N ILE A 19 13.18 -4.27 10.00
CA ILE A 19 13.93 -5.52 9.76
C ILE A 19 15.05 -5.28 8.75
N SER A 20 14.76 -4.57 7.66
CA SER A 20 15.75 -4.27 6.63
C SER A 20 16.94 -3.47 7.18
N MET A 21 16.70 -2.51 8.04
CA MET A 21 17.76 -1.72 8.67
C MET A 21 18.64 -2.56 9.59
N ARG A 22 18.06 -3.54 10.29
CA ARG A 22 18.84 -4.48 11.11
C ARG A 22 19.71 -5.40 10.28
N LEU A 23 19.19 -5.88 9.15
CA LEU A 23 19.91 -6.81 8.27
C LEU A 23 20.94 -6.10 7.38
N HIS A 24 20.74 -4.82 7.12
CA HIS A 24 21.59 -4.01 6.24
C HIS A 24 22.03 -2.73 6.97
N PRO A 25 23.10 -2.80 7.79
CA PRO A 25 23.56 -1.66 8.60
C PRO A 25 23.92 -0.41 7.79
N THR A 26 24.20 -0.56 6.49
CA THR A 26 24.50 0.57 5.60
C THR A 26 23.25 1.31 5.12
N LEU A 27 22.08 0.77 5.35
CA LEU A 27 20.80 1.41 5.01
C LEU A 27 20.50 2.46 6.08
N ASP A 28 20.59 3.73 5.73
CA ASP A 28 20.41 4.80 6.70
C ASP A 28 18.95 5.18 6.90
N GLU A 29 18.69 5.82 8.03
CA GLU A 29 17.35 6.22 8.45
C GLU A 29 16.74 7.26 7.51
N GLU A 30 17.54 8.20 7.00
CA GLU A 30 17.05 9.24 6.08
C GLU A 30 16.54 8.64 4.78
N THR A 31 17.28 7.67 4.23
CA THR A 31 16.88 6.98 3.00
C THR A 31 15.57 6.23 3.21
N VAL A 32 15.44 5.52 4.33
CA VAL A 32 14.23 4.79 4.68
C VAL A 32 13.05 5.74 4.84
N LEU A 33 13.24 6.84 5.56
CA LEU A 33 12.18 7.82 5.79
C LEU A 33 11.70 8.42 4.46
N ALA A 34 12.62 8.74 3.55
CA ALA A 34 12.26 9.27 2.24
C ALA A 34 11.43 8.27 1.43
N LYS A 35 11.77 6.98 1.49
CA LYS A 35 11.01 5.93 0.82
C LYS A 35 9.61 5.77 1.41
N VAL A 36 9.49 5.80 2.72
CA VAL A 36 8.20 5.72 3.42
C VAL A 36 7.33 6.91 3.04
N GLU A 37 7.88 8.11 3.01
CA GLU A 37 7.15 9.32 2.63
C GLU A 37 6.63 9.23 1.19
N ARG A 38 7.45 8.76 0.26
CA ARG A 38 7.01 8.56 -1.13
C ARG A 38 5.91 7.53 -1.23
N LEU A 39 6.02 6.44 -0.48
CA LEU A 39 5.03 5.37 -0.48
C LEU A 39 3.68 5.86 0.06
N ILE A 40 3.71 6.55 1.20
CA ILE A 40 2.49 7.12 1.79
C ILE A 40 1.87 8.18 0.86
N GLY A 41 2.70 9.04 0.28
CA GLY A 41 2.25 10.05 -0.68
C GLY A 41 1.56 9.43 -1.88
N ALA A 42 2.13 8.36 -2.44
CA ALA A 42 1.53 7.64 -3.56
C ALA A 42 0.20 6.98 -3.18
N MET A 43 0.06 6.49 -1.96
CA MET A 43 -1.21 5.95 -1.48
C MET A 43 -2.29 7.04 -1.45
N TYR A 44 -1.97 8.23 -0.93
CA TYR A 44 -2.94 9.33 -0.93
C TYR A 44 -3.27 9.82 -2.34
N ASP A 45 -2.32 9.72 -3.27
CA ASP A 45 -2.55 10.09 -4.67
C ASP A 45 -3.56 9.16 -5.36
N LEU A 46 -3.80 7.96 -4.84
CA LEU A 46 -4.83 7.08 -5.36
C LEU A 46 -6.22 7.72 -5.30
N GLY A 47 -6.43 8.65 -4.38
CA GLY A 47 -7.68 9.41 -4.30
C GLY A 47 -7.96 10.27 -5.51
N LYS A 48 -6.91 10.64 -6.28
CA LYS A 48 -7.04 11.42 -7.52
C LYS A 48 -7.31 10.54 -8.74
N HIS A 49 -6.88 9.27 -8.68
CA HIS A 49 -6.94 8.34 -9.82
C HIS A 49 -7.37 6.94 -9.36
N PRO A 50 -8.54 6.79 -8.71
CA PRO A 50 -8.87 5.52 -8.03
C PRO A 50 -9.15 4.36 -8.97
N PHE A 51 -9.41 4.62 -10.25
CA PHE A 51 -9.82 3.58 -11.20
C PHE A 51 -8.80 3.26 -12.29
N ILE A 52 -7.62 3.88 -12.27
CA ILE A 52 -6.63 3.67 -13.35
C ILE A 52 -5.87 2.34 -13.24
N TYR A 53 -5.85 1.73 -12.07
CA TYR A 53 -5.12 0.48 -11.86
C TYR A 53 -6.02 -0.73 -12.01
N ALA A 54 -5.43 -1.84 -12.47
CA ALA A 54 -6.14 -3.07 -12.73
C ALA A 54 -6.44 -3.84 -11.43
N ASP A 55 -7.38 -4.77 -11.54
CA ASP A 55 -7.66 -5.70 -10.45
C ASP A 55 -6.46 -6.62 -10.20
N ALA A 56 -6.27 -7.05 -8.97
CA ALA A 56 -5.21 -7.97 -8.58
C ALA A 56 -5.35 -9.29 -9.35
N ARG A 57 -4.23 -9.84 -9.85
CA ARG A 57 -4.24 -11.02 -10.70
C ARG A 57 -3.39 -12.18 -10.20
N LEU A 58 -2.53 -11.94 -9.22
CA LEU A 58 -1.55 -12.94 -8.77
C LEU A 58 -1.83 -13.48 -7.37
N LYS A 59 -2.07 -12.59 -6.40
CA LYS A 59 -2.29 -13.00 -5.03
C LYS A 59 -3.74 -13.42 -4.83
N LYS A 60 -3.94 -14.72 -4.53
CA LYS A 60 -5.29 -15.30 -4.46
C LYS A 60 -6.21 -14.61 -3.46
N SER A 61 -5.69 -14.25 -2.28
CA SER A 61 -6.49 -13.57 -1.27
C SER A 61 -6.96 -12.19 -1.73
N TRP A 62 -6.12 -11.50 -2.52
CA TRP A 62 -6.48 -10.21 -3.07
C TRP A 62 -7.48 -10.31 -4.22
N MET A 63 -7.34 -11.36 -5.03
CA MET A 63 -8.31 -11.66 -6.10
C MET A 63 -9.69 -11.99 -5.51
N ALA A 64 -9.72 -12.81 -4.47
CA ALA A 64 -10.96 -13.19 -3.79
C ALA A 64 -11.65 -11.98 -3.13
N ALA A 65 -10.87 -11.05 -2.61
CA ALA A 65 -11.38 -9.81 -2.01
C ALA A 65 -11.73 -8.74 -3.05
N GLU A 66 -11.45 -9.00 -4.33
CA GLU A 66 -11.68 -8.07 -5.43
C GLU A 66 -10.91 -6.76 -5.29
N TYR A 67 -9.68 -6.83 -4.77
CA TYR A 67 -8.82 -5.67 -4.64
C TYR A 67 -8.25 -5.24 -6.00
N LYS A 68 -8.03 -3.94 -6.13
CA LYS A 68 -7.15 -3.38 -7.16
C LYS A 68 -5.74 -3.38 -6.62
N GLU A 69 -4.77 -3.40 -7.51
CA GLU A 69 -3.36 -3.47 -7.13
C GLU A 69 -2.54 -2.42 -7.87
N THR A 70 -1.64 -1.75 -7.16
CA THR A 70 -0.59 -0.92 -7.73
C THR A 70 0.73 -1.23 -7.04
N ILE A 71 1.84 -0.85 -7.67
CA ILE A 71 3.18 -1.09 -7.13
C ILE A 71 3.88 0.26 -6.96
N VAL A 72 4.38 0.54 -5.75
CA VAL A 72 5.11 1.75 -5.43
C VAL A 72 6.28 1.39 -4.52
N GLU A 73 7.49 1.86 -4.82
CA GLU A 73 8.69 1.61 -4.02
C GLU A 73 8.87 0.13 -3.70
N ASP A 74 8.60 -0.74 -4.67
CA ASP A 74 8.64 -2.21 -4.54
C ASP A 74 7.60 -2.81 -3.60
N PHE A 75 6.63 -2.03 -3.13
CA PHE A 75 5.47 -2.55 -2.42
C PHE A 75 4.30 -2.74 -3.36
N HIS A 76 3.67 -3.90 -3.27
CA HIS A 76 2.36 -4.16 -3.87
C HIS A 76 1.31 -3.64 -2.91
N ILE A 77 0.45 -2.77 -3.40
CA ILE A 77 -0.59 -2.11 -2.60
C ILE A 77 -1.95 -2.62 -3.05
N ALA A 78 -2.74 -3.12 -2.10
CA ALA A 78 -4.09 -3.59 -2.36
C ALA A 78 -5.11 -2.58 -1.85
N TYR A 79 -6.04 -2.17 -2.71
CA TYR A 79 -7.06 -1.21 -2.35
C TYR A 79 -8.38 -1.49 -3.04
N ARG A 80 -9.45 -0.89 -2.53
CA ARG A 80 -10.76 -0.88 -3.16
C ARG A 80 -11.37 0.50 -3.07
N VAL A 81 -12.29 0.80 -3.98
CA VAL A 81 -13.16 1.96 -3.85
C VAL A 81 -14.41 1.50 -3.11
N GLU A 82 -14.63 2.07 -1.94
CA GLU A 82 -15.74 1.74 -1.07
C GLU A 82 -16.76 2.88 -1.05
N THR A 83 -17.95 2.59 -0.57
CA THR A 83 -19.02 3.59 -0.41
C THR A 83 -19.40 3.65 1.07
N ASP A 84 -19.42 4.85 1.66
CA ASP A 84 -19.80 5.02 3.06
C ASP A 84 -21.32 5.07 3.24
N GLU A 85 -21.74 5.28 4.48
CA GLU A 85 -23.17 5.31 4.84
C GLU A 85 -23.93 6.45 4.15
N ASP A 86 -23.23 7.54 3.82
CA ASP A 86 -23.81 8.70 3.16
C ASP A 86 -23.80 8.57 1.63
N GLY A 87 -23.31 7.45 1.10
CA GLY A 87 -23.22 7.22 -0.33
C GLY A 87 -21.98 7.83 -0.98
N GLU A 88 -21.05 8.37 -0.19
CA GLU A 88 -19.81 8.92 -0.72
C GLU A 88 -18.77 7.82 -0.90
N GLN A 89 -18.07 7.86 -2.03
CA GLN A 89 -17.01 6.92 -2.32
C GLN A 89 -15.67 7.38 -1.73
N TYR A 90 -14.86 6.42 -1.32
CA TYR A 90 -13.51 6.66 -0.83
C TYR A 90 -12.60 5.49 -1.20
N VAL A 91 -11.29 5.74 -1.22
CA VAL A 91 -10.30 4.69 -1.44
C VAL A 91 -9.93 4.10 -0.08
N ALA A 92 -10.10 2.78 0.06
CA ALA A 92 -9.67 2.05 1.25
C ALA A 92 -8.45 1.21 0.89
N ILE A 93 -7.33 1.47 1.53
CA ILE A 93 -6.10 0.69 1.34
C ILE A 93 -6.04 -0.37 2.43
N TYR A 94 -6.07 -1.63 2.01
CA TYR A 94 -6.24 -2.77 2.91
C TYR A 94 -4.96 -3.53 3.22
N ASP A 95 -4.00 -3.54 2.28
CA ASP A 95 -2.79 -4.32 2.47
C ASP A 95 -1.62 -3.73 1.68
N ALA A 96 -0.42 -4.01 2.13
CA ALA A 96 0.81 -3.65 1.45
C ALA A 96 1.85 -4.75 1.69
N VAL A 97 2.40 -5.29 0.62
CA VAL A 97 3.38 -6.38 0.71
C VAL A 97 4.57 -6.05 -0.17
N HIS A 98 5.77 -6.09 0.39
CA HIS A 98 6.99 -5.89 -0.39
C HIS A 98 7.19 -7.01 -1.40
N SER A 99 7.71 -6.69 -2.59
CA SER A 99 7.90 -7.64 -3.68
C SER A 99 8.67 -8.91 -3.28
N LYS A 100 9.59 -8.80 -2.33
CA LYS A 100 10.35 -9.96 -1.83
C LYS A 100 9.49 -10.95 -1.05
N LEU A 101 8.34 -10.51 -0.53
CA LEU A 101 7.42 -11.32 0.27
C LEU A 101 6.09 -11.58 -0.46
N TYR A 102 5.97 -11.09 -1.69
CA TYR A 102 4.73 -11.18 -2.47
C TYR A 102 4.64 -12.52 -3.19
N TYR A 103 3.58 -13.24 -2.94
CA TYR A 103 3.29 -14.54 -3.56
C TYR A 103 1.86 -14.61 -4.04
#